data_aff04c828683b4706ddd231319806d7a
#
_entry.id   aff04c828683b4706ddd231319806d7a
#
_cell.length_a   1.000
_cell.length_b   1.000
_cell.length_c   1.000
_cell.angle_alpha   90.00
_cell.angle_beta   90.00
_cell.angle_gamma   90.00
#
_symmetry.space_group_name_H-M   'P 1'
#
loop_
_entity.id
_entity.type
_entity.pdbx_description
1 polymer ?
#
loop_
_entity_poly.entity_id
_entity_poly.type
_entity_poly.pdbx_seq_one_letter_code
_entity_poly.pdbx_strand_id
1 'polypeptide(L)'
;MDAPNDAIDIFLQPGDFYFGDEKTRIRTLLGSCVAITLWHPRLHIGGMCHYMLPRRPHRRTDAPLALDGRYAEDAIKMFLGEILQARTRAAEYQVKLFGGGRMFAPSLRHARHPSISETNVDYGRAAIAQCGFTSVAEDLGGDSHRNVILDLWSGNVWVRKPGPSHLRTAANG
;
A
#
# COMPACT_ATOMS: atom_id res chain seq x y z
N MET A 1 7.67 -14.03 -16.53
CA MET A 1 6.45 -14.87 -16.62
C MET A 1 5.38 -13.98 -17.19
N ASP A 2 4.77 -14.39 -18.30
CA ASP A 2 3.71 -13.62 -18.96
C ASP A 2 2.41 -13.70 -18.17
N ALA A 3 1.52 -12.73 -18.40
CA ALA A 3 0.22 -12.72 -17.76
C ALA A 3 -0.61 -13.95 -18.17
N PRO A 4 -1.35 -14.59 -17.26
CA PRO A 4 -2.32 -15.62 -17.62
C PRO A 4 -3.39 -15.08 -18.58
N ASN A 5 -3.88 -15.93 -19.50
CA ASN A 5 -4.90 -15.53 -20.48
C ASN A 5 -6.24 -15.13 -19.82
N ASP A 6 -6.50 -15.61 -18.63
CA ASP A 6 -7.71 -15.38 -17.83
C ASP A 6 -7.42 -14.52 -16.58
N ALA A 7 -6.39 -13.68 -16.65
CA ALA A 7 -6.04 -12.78 -15.55
C ALA A 7 -7.16 -11.77 -15.28
N ILE A 8 -7.48 -11.60 -13.99
CA ILE A 8 -8.42 -10.58 -13.52
C ILE A 8 -7.66 -9.33 -13.08
N ASP A 9 -8.25 -8.17 -13.28
CA ASP A 9 -7.68 -6.87 -12.93
C ASP A 9 -8.54 -6.22 -11.84
N ILE A 10 -7.93 -6.00 -10.68
CA ILE A 10 -8.58 -5.42 -9.50
C ILE A 10 -8.01 -4.03 -9.27
N PHE A 11 -8.87 -3.01 -9.20
CA PHE A 11 -8.47 -1.66 -8.84
C PHE A 11 -8.91 -1.34 -7.40
N LEU A 12 -7.94 -0.99 -6.53
CA LEU A 12 -8.21 -0.61 -5.15
C LEU A 12 -8.45 0.89 -5.03
N GLN A 13 -9.57 1.24 -4.44
CA GLN A 13 -9.85 2.57 -3.91
C GLN A 13 -9.21 2.73 -2.51
N PRO A 14 -9.09 3.98 -1.99
CA PRO A 14 -8.67 4.19 -0.60
C PRO A 14 -9.53 3.40 0.38
N GLY A 15 -8.88 2.60 1.22
CA GLY A 15 -9.53 1.72 2.20
C GLY A 15 -9.80 0.30 1.70
N ASP A 16 -9.59 0.04 0.42
CA ASP A 16 -9.78 -1.30 -0.12
C ASP A 16 -8.60 -2.23 0.22
N PHE A 17 -8.94 -3.51 0.25
CA PHE A 17 -8.02 -4.62 0.47
C PHE A 17 -8.40 -5.77 -0.47
N TYR A 18 -7.41 -6.41 -1.06
CA TYR A 18 -7.62 -7.61 -1.86
C TYR A 18 -6.48 -8.61 -1.66
N PHE A 19 -6.84 -9.89 -1.56
CA PHE A 19 -5.91 -11.01 -1.53
C PHE A 19 -6.38 -12.07 -2.51
N GLY A 20 -5.49 -12.62 -3.34
CA GLY A 20 -5.85 -13.54 -4.41
C GLY A 20 -4.70 -14.44 -4.84
N ASP A 21 -4.90 -15.07 -5.98
CA ASP A 21 -4.01 -16.07 -6.59
C ASP A 21 -3.23 -15.55 -7.82
N GLU A 22 -2.50 -16.45 -8.46
CA GLU A 22 -1.65 -16.15 -9.61
C GLU A 22 -2.37 -15.57 -10.83
N LYS A 23 -3.69 -15.57 -10.87
CA LYS A 23 -4.47 -14.99 -11.98
C LYS A 23 -4.84 -13.53 -11.73
N THR A 24 -4.30 -12.90 -10.70
CA THR A 24 -4.72 -11.57 -10.28
C THR A 24 -3.65 -10.52 -10.55
N ARG A 25 -4.08 -9.40 -11.11
CA ARG A 25 -3.38 -8.11 -11.14
C ARG A 25 -4.10 -7.15 -10.21
N ILE A 26 -3.39 -6.50 -9.28
CA ILE A 26 -3.96 -5.50 -8.38
C ILE A 26 -3.32 -4.15 -8.66
N ARG A 27 -4.16 -3.12 -8.81
CA ARG A 27 -3.71 -1.75 -9.10
C ARG A 27 -4.28 -0.74 -8.12
N THR A 28 -3.53 0.33 -7.89
CA THR A 28 -4.01 1.48 -7.11
C THR A 28 -3.28 2.77 -7.48
N LEU A 29 -3.88 3.90 -7.15
CA LEU A 29 -3.28 5.24 -7.26
C LEU A 29 -3.08 5.82 -5.86
N LEU A 30 -1.85 6.17 -5.52
CA LEU A 30 -1.44 6.65 -4.20
C LEU A 30 -1.01 8.12 -4.25
N GLY A 31 -1.52 8.89 -3.31
CA GLY A 31 -0.98 10.20 -2.92
C GLY A 31 -0.31 10.10 -1.55
N SER A 32 -0.93 10.65 -0.50
CA SER A 32 -0.48 10.58 0.90
C SER A 32 -0.73 9.22 1.55
N CYS A 33 -1.61 8.41 0.96
CA CYS A 33 -1.90 7.05 1.41
C CYS A 33 -0.71 6.11 1.14
N VAL A 34 -0.74 4.94 1.76
CA VAL A 34 0.28 3.89 1.59
C VAL A 34 -0.38 2.58 1.18
N ALA A 35 0.24 1.88 0.25
CA ALA A 35 -0.06 0.50 -0.09
C ALA A 35 1.04 -0.42 0.46
N ILE A 36 0.60 -1.53 1.06
CA ILE A 36 1.46 -2.66 1.39
C ILE A 36 1.09 -3.78 0.43
N THR A 37 2.09 -4.39 -0.20
CA THR A 37 1.92 -5.57 -1.03
C THR A 37 2.57 -6.77 -0.36
N LEU A 38 1.88 -7.90 -0.38
CA LEU A 38 2.40 -9.21 0.04
C LEU A 38 2.37 -10.17 -1.14
N TRP A 39 3.44 -10.95 -1.29
CA TRP A 39 3.50 -12.00 -2.31
C TRP A 39 4.28 -13.22 -1.83
N HIS A 40 3.69 -14.40 -1.96
CA HIS A 40 4.32 -15.68 -1.62
C HIS A 40 4.96 -16.31 -2.87
N PRO A 41 6.32 -16.41 -2.94
CA PRO A 41 7.02 -16.76 -4.18
C PRO A 41 6.80 -18.18 -4.69
N ARG A 42 6.37 -19.12 -3.83
CA ARG A 42 6.11 -20.51 -4.23
C ARG A 42 4.65 -20.78 -4.55
N LEU A 43 3.73 -20.11 -3.86
CA LEU A 43 2.29 -20.34 -4.01
C LEU A 43 1.65 -19.36 -4.96
N HIS A 44 2.35 -18.26 -5.32
CA HIS A 44 1.87 -17.16 -6.15
C HIS A 44 0.54 -16.57 -5.64
N ILE A 45 0.34 -16.60 -4.33
CA ILE A 45 -0.75 -15.93 -3.63
C ILE A 45 -0.23 -14.65 -2.99
N GLY A 46 -1.10 -13.70 -2.80
CA GLY A 46 -0.74 -12.45 -2.18
C GLY A 46 -1.81 -11.39 -2.33
N GLY A 47 -1.47 -10.15 -1.99
CA GLY A 47 -2.45 -9.09 -2.02
C GLY A 47 -1.87 -7.71 -1.86
N MET A 48 -2.77 -6.74 -1.84
CA MET A 48 -2.47 -5.33 -1.65
C MET A 48 -3.54 -4.70 -0.78
N CYS A 49 -3.13 -3.78 0.10
CA CYS A 49 -4.03 -2.86 0.79
C CYS A 49 -3.73 -1.42 0.37
N HIS A 50 -4.71 -0.53 0.57
CA HIS A 50 -4.56 0.90 0.37
C HIS A 50 -5.08 1.63 1.62
N TYR A 51 -4.23 1.83 2.62
CA TYR A 51 -4.64 2.50 3.85
C TYR A 51 -4.39 4.01 3.81
N MET A 52 -5.20 4.74 4.55
CA MET A 52 -5.24 6.20 4.59
C MET A 52 -4.66 6.77 5.89
N LEU A 53 -4.77 6.00 6.97
CA LEU A 53 -4.43 6.40 8.33
C LEU A 53 -3.75 5.25 9.07
N PRO A 54 -2.89 5.51 10.07
CA PRO A 54 -2.21 4.47 10.81
C PRO A 54 -3.16 3.59 11.64
N ARG A 55 -4.03 4.24 12.42
CA ARG A 55 -4.89 3.61 13.42
C ARG A 55 -6.26 4.25 13.46
N ARG A 56 -7.23 3.49 13.97
CA ARG A 56 -8.55 4.04 14.30
C ARG A 56 -8.44 5.07 15.43
N PRO A 57 -9.28 6.13 15.40
CA PRO A 57 -9.50 6.95 16.58
C PRO A 57 -10.01 6.09 17.73
N HIS A 58 -9.51 6.32 18.93
CA HIS A 58 -10.01 5.62 20.13
C HIS A 58 -11.50 5.86 20.30
N ARG A 59 -12.30 4.80 20.17
CA ARG A 59 -13.72 4.80 20.54
C ARG A 59 -13.89 4.02 21.84
N ARG A 60 -14.64 4.61 22.78
CA ARG A 60 -15.06 3.95 24.03
C ARG A 60 -16.24 3.01 23.74
N THR A 61 -16.02 1.95 22.98
CA THR A 61 -17.04 0.90 22.77
C THR A 61 -16.39 -0.46 22.97
N ASP A 62 -16.99 -1.29 23.80
CA ASP A 62 -16.53 -2.66 24.07
C ASP A 62 -16.96 -3.66 22.97
N ALA A 63 -17.66 -3.19 21.93
CA ALA A 63 -18.11 -4.05 20.84
C ALA A 63 -16.98 -4.33 19.86
N PRO A 64 -16.79 -5.59 19.43
CA PRO A 64 -15.83 -5.91 18.37
C PRO A 64 -16.25 -5.23 17.08
N LEU A 65 -15.37 -4.39 16.53
CA LEU A 65 -15.59 -3.70 15.27
C LEU A 65 -15.08 -4.57 14.12
N ALA A 66 -15.82 -4.59 13.01
CA ALA A 66 -15.33 -5.15 11.76
C ALA A 66 -14.02 -4.45 11.33
N LEU A 67 -13.10 -5.22 10.72
CA LEU A 67 -11.86 -4.66 10.19
C LEU A 67 -12.16 -3.65 9.07
N ASP A 68 -11.39 -2.58 9.04
CA ASP A 68 -11.56 -1.47 8.11
C ASP A 68 -10.23 -1.14 7.43
N GLY A 69 -10.12 -1.44 6.15
CA GLY A 69 -8.88 -1.25 5.37
C GLY A 69 -8.40 0.19 5.23
N ARG A 70 -9.16 1.18 5.68
CA ARG A 70 -8.70 2.58 5.76
C ARG A 70 -7.59 2.76 6.78
N TYR A 71 -7.46 1.84 7.73
CA TYR A 71 -6.47 1.88 8.81
C TYR A 71 -5.41 0.80 8.62
N ALA A 72 -4.14 1.20 8.69
CA ALA A 72 -3.02 0.27 8.53
C ALA A 72 -3.07 -0.90 9.52
N GLU A 73 -3.41 -0.63 10.80
CA GLU A 73 -3.51 -1.68 11.81
C GLU A 73 -4.52 -2.77 11.45
N ASP A 74 -5.65 -2.39 10.84
CA ASP A 74 -6.68 -3.33 10.41
C ASP A 74 -6.31 -4.04 9.11
N ALA A 75 -5.74 -3.31 8.13
CA ALA A 75 -5.26 -3.90 6.89
C ALA A 75 -4.20 -4.99 7.14
N ILE A 76 -3.30 -4.77 8.10
CA ILE A 76 -2.31 -5.77 8.50
C ILE A 76 -2.99 -7.00 9.14
N LYS A 77 -4.02 -6.81 9.98
CA LYS A 77 -4.80 -7.92 10.53
C LYS A 77 -5.52 -8.71 9.43
N MET A 78 -6.02 -8.03 8.38
CA MET A 78 -6.60 -8.72 7.21
C MET A 78 -5.55 -9.61 6.53
N PHE A 79 -4.34 -9.11 6.29
CA PHE A 79 -3.24 -9.93 5.75
C PHE A 79 -2.91 -11.12 6.64
N LEU A 80 -2.81 -10.93 7.94
CA LEU A 80 -2.54 -12.02 8.88
C LEU A 80 -3.64 -13.07 8.87
N GLY A 81 -4.90 -12.67 8.68
CA GLY A 81 -6.03 -13.57 8.50
C GLY A 81 -5.89 -14.43 7.24
N GLU A 82 -5.53 -13.83 6.10
CA GLU A 82 -5.31 -14.55 4.83
C GLU A 82 -4.13 -15.53 4.93
N ILE A 83 -3.02 -15.11 5.56
CA ILE A 83 -1.84 -15.94 5.82
C ILE A 83 -2.21 -17.16 6.65
N LEU A 84 -3.01 -16.98 7.69
CA LEU A 84 -3.50 -18.06 8.54
C LEU A 84 -4.41 -19.03 7.76
N GLN A 85 -5.32 -18.52 6.95
CA GLN A 85 -6.20 -19.33 6.10
C GLN A 85 -5.40 -20.14 5.08
N ALA A 86 -4.36 -19.54 4.48
CA ALA A 86 -3.45 -20.20 3.55
C ALA A 86 -2.50 -21.20 4.23
N ARG A 87 -2.50 -21.29 5.55
CA ARG A 87 -1.59 -22.13 6.37
C ARG A 87 -0.11 -21.86 6.08
N THR A 88 0.23 -20.61 5.89
CA THR A 88 1.58 -20.09 5.64
C THR A 88 2.06 -19.21 6.80
N ARG A 89 3.26 -18.66 6.70
CA ARG A 89 3.85 -17.80 7.73
C ARG A 89 4.29 -16.47 7.13
N ALA A 90 4.27 -15.41 7.93
CA ALA A 90 4.68 -14.07 7.52
C ALA A 90 6.06 -14.02 6.84
N ALA A 91 7.03 -14.79 7.36
CA ALA A 91 8.39 -14.87 6.83
C ALA A 91 8.49 -15.51 5.41
N GLU A 92 7.44 -16.13 4.91
CA GLU A 92 7.40 -16.74 3.57
C GLU A 92 6.98 -15.73 2.49
N TYR A 93 6.55 -14.52 2.89
CA TYR A 93 6.08 -13.48 1.98
C TYR A 93 7.14 -12.40 1.74
N GLN A 94 7.26 -12.00 0.50
CA GLN A 94 7.95 -10.77 0.12
C GLN A 94 6.99 -9.60 0.29
N VAL A 95 7.40 -8.62 1.08
CA VAL A 95 6.59 -7.43 1.36
C VAL A 95 7.24 -6.22 0.71
N LYS A 96 6.42 -5.35 0.12
CA LYS A 96 6.88 -4.07 -0.45
C LYS A 96 5.92 -2.96 -0.04
N LEU A 97 6.44 -1.74 0.14
CA LEU A 97 5.66 -0.57 0.55
C LEU A 97 5.78 0.56 -0.48
N PHE A 98 4.65 1.22 -0.73
CA PHE A 98 4.55 2.29 -1.72
C PHE A 98 3.67 3.43 -1.21
N GLY A 99 3.96 4.67 -1.58
CA GLY A 99 3.08 5.80 -1.28
C GLY A 99 3.66 6.80 -0.30
N GLY A 100 2.80 7.41 0.50
CA GLY A 100 3.18 8.41 1.49
C GLY A 100 3.75 9.70 0.87
N GLY A 101 3.30 10.08 -0.32
CA GLY A 101 3.71 11.31 -0.98
C GLY A 101 3.11 12.56 -0.30
N ARG A 102 3.88 13.64 -0.23
CA ARG A 102 3.39 14.94 0.23
C ARG A 102 2.65 15.62 -0.91
N MET A 103 1.32 15.65 -0.81
CA MET A 103 0.47 16.21 -1.88
C MET A 103 0.30 17.72 -1.79
N PHE A 104 0.63 18.32 -0.65
CA PHE A 104 0.47 19.75 -0.39
C PHE A 104 1.77 20.34 0.13
N ALA A 105 2.08 21.58 -0.28
CA ALA A 105 3.20 22.32 0.26
C ALA A 105 3.04 22.47 1.79
N PRO A 106 4.11 22.33 2.59
CA PRO A 106 4.05 22.51 4.02
C PRO A 106 3.66 23.96 4.33
N SER A 107 2.52 24.16 4.98
CA SER A 107 2.22 25.45 5.56
C SER A 107 3.13 25.67 6.77
N LEU A 108 3.59 26.91 7.01
CA LEU A 108 4.45 27.28 8.13
C LEU A 108 3.91 26.85 9.51
N ARG A 109 2.60 26.57 9.62
CA ARG A 109 1.93 26.12 10.84
C ARG A 109 2.14 24.64 11.15
N HIS A 110 2.53 23.81 10.17
CA HIS A 110 2.65 22.36 10.31
C HIS A 110 4.12 21.87 10.46
N ALA A 111 5.08 22.78 10.51
CA ALA A 111 6.50 22.45 10.63
C ALA A 111 6.89 21.75 11.97
N ARG A 112 5.96 21.65 12.92
CA ARG A 112 6.21 21.07 14.26
C ARG A 112 5.64 19.65 14.45
N HIS A 113 4.85 19.15 13.51
CA HIS A 113 4.22 17.82 13.58
C HIS A 113 4.43 17.07 12.27
N PRO A 114 4.68 15.77 12.32
CA PRO A 114 4.77 14.96 11.12
C PRO A 114 3.46 15.02 10.32
N SER A 115 3.58 15.08 9.00
CA SER A 115 2.43 15.02 8.10
C SER A 115 1.74 13.64 8.17
N ILE A 116 0.50 13.56 7.69
CA ILE A 116 -0.23 12.28 7.59
C ILE A 116 0.58 11.29 6.74
N SER A 117 1.21 11.75 5.65
CA SER A 117 2.03 10.90 4.80
C SER A 117 3.23 10.32 5.54
N GLU A 118 3.95 11.12 6.31
CA GLU A 118 5.09 10.66 7.12
C GLU A 118 4.63 9.68 8.20
N THR A 119 3.54 10.01 8.91
CA THR A 119 2.97 9.12 9.94
C THR A 119 2.51 7.77 9.35
N ASN A 120 1.91 7.77 8.14
CA ASN A 120 1.52 6.55 7.45
C ASN A 120 2.73 5.68 7.07
N VAL A 121 3.81 6.30 6.58
CA VAL A 121 5.05 5.59 6.22
C VAL A 121 5.69 4.96 7.44
N ASP A 122 5.89 5.74 8.51
CA ASP A 122 6.56 5.27 9.73
C ASP A 122 5.78 4.14 10.39
N TYR A 123 4.45 4.30 10.46
CA TYR A 123 3.59 3.25 11.02
C TYR A 123 3.65 1.97 10.20
N GLY A 124 3.54 2.06 8.87
CA GLY A 124 3.59 0.89 7.99
C GLY A 124 4.89 0.09 8.15
N ARG A 125 6.03 0.78 8.14
CA ARG A 125 7.35 0.14 8.37
C ARG A 125 7.44 -0.56 9.71
N ALA A 126 7.04 0.12 10.80
CA ALA A 126 7.10 -0.44 12.14
C ALA A 126 6.17 -1.65 12.28
N ALA A 127 4.94 -1.55 11.78
CA ALA A 127 3.93 -2.58 11.95
C ALA A 127 4.26 -3.87 11.18
N ILE A 128 4.76 -3.78 9.93
CA ILE A 128 5.19 -4.98 9.19
C ILE A 128 6.36 -5.68 9.85
N ALA A 129 7.33 -4.91 10.38
CA ALA A 129 8.46 -5.48 11.11
C ALA A 129 8.02 -6.20 12.40
N GLN A 130 7.10 -5.62 13.16
CA GLN A 130 6.53 -6.22 14.37
C GLN A 130 5.78 -7.53 14.09
N CYS A 131 5.16 -7.65 12.92
CA CYS A 131 4.46 -8.87 12.51
C CYS A 131 5.38 -9.95 11.91
N GLY A 132 6.69 -9.74 11.89
CA GLY A 132 7.66 -10.71 11.38
C GLY A 132 7.77 -10.75 9.86
N PHE A 133 7.29 -9.72 9.16
CA PHE A 133 7.51 -9.56 7.73
C PHE A 133 8.88 -8.91 7.45
N THR A 134 9.43 -9.22 6.28
CA THR A 134 10.63 -8.58 5.75
C THR A 134 10.27 -7.74 4.54
N SER A 135 10.48 -6.42 4.61
CA SER A 135 10.37 -5.54 3.44
C SER A 135 11.54 -5.77 2.50
N VAL A 136 11.25 -6.09 1.24
CA VAL A 136 12.24 -6.33 0.20
C VAL A 136 12.39 -5.16 -0.76
N ALA A 137 11.45 -4.22 -0.78
CA ALA A 137 11.50 -3.01 -1.58
C ALA A 137 10.55 -1.93 -1.04
N GLU A 138 10.91 -0.67 -1.26
CA GLU A 138 10.10 0.47 -0.88
C GLU A 138 10.21 1.59 -1.93
N ASP A 139 9.10 2.27 -2.19
CA ASP A 139 9.04 3.55 -2.89
C ASP A 139 8.08 4.47 -2.14
N LEU A 140 8.62 5.19 -1.14
CA LEU A 140 7.87 5.95 -0.15
C LEU A 140 8.29 7.43 -0.15
N GLY A 141 7.36 8.29 0.27
CA GLY A 141 7.62 9.72 0.39
C GLY A 141 7.65 10.46 -0.95
N GLY A 142 8.40 11.58 -1.00
CA GLY A 142 8.44 12.46 -2.16
C GLY A 142 7.19 13.34 -2.29
N ASP A 143 7.06 14.03 -3.44
CA ASP A 143 6.04 15.06 -3.66
C ASP A 143 5.10 14.71 -4.84
N SER A 144 5.10 13.46 -5.27
CA SER A 144 4.28 13.00 -6.40
C SER A 144 3.40 11.81 -6.03
N HIS A 145 2.25 11.74 -6.66
CA HIS A 145 1.44 10.52 -6.66
C HIS A 145 2.11 9.43 -7.49
N ARG A 146 1.67 8.19 -7.31
CA ARG A 146 2.17 7.04 -8.05
C ARG A 146 1.09 6.01 -8.30
N ASN A 147 1.10 5.46 -9.52
CA ASN A 147 0.35 4.26 -9.83
C ASN A 147 1.20 3.05 -9.44
N VAL A 148 0.59 2.10 -8.75
CA VAL A 148 1.22 0.85 -8.34
C VAL A 148 0.43 -0.30 -8.93
N ILE A 149 1.14 -1.26 -9.54
CA ILE A 149 0.57 -2.46 -10.15
C ILE A 149 1.33 -3.67 -9.60
N LEU A 150 0.63 -4.60 -8.98
CA LEU A 150 1.16 -5.87 -8.52
C LEU A 150 0.62 -7.01 -9.39
N ASP A 151 1.51 -7.80 -9.96
CA ASP A 151 1.21 -9.01 -10.72
C ASP A 151 1.45 -10.25 -9.83
N LEU A 152 0.40 -10.94 -9.39
CA LEU A 152 0.56 -12.08 -8.46
C LEU A 152 1.18 -13.30 -9.13
N TRP A 153 1.09 -13.46 -10.45
CA TRP A 153 1.77 -14.56 -11.18
C TRP A 153 3.30 -14.48 -11.13
N SER A 154 3.86 -13.28 -10.91
CA SER A 154 5.32 -13.06 -10.92
C SER A 154 5.85 -12.39 -9.65
N GLY A 155 4.98 -11.78 -8.85
CA GLY A 155 5.35 -10.93 -7.71
C GLY A 155 5.98 -9.59 -8.10
N ASN A 156 5.99 -9.27 -9.41
CA ASN A 156 6.49 -7.98 -9.87
C ASN A 156 5.57 -6.85 -9.45
N VAL A 157 6.19 -5.76 -9.03
CA VAL A 157 5.47 -4.50 -8.77
C VAL A 157 6.02 -3.43 -9.71
N TRP A 158 5.12 -2.82 -10.45
CA TRP A 158 5.40 -1.71 -11.34
C TRP A 158 4.95 -0.40 -10.69
N VAL A 159 5.83 0.59 -10.66
CA VAL A 159 5.54 1.92 -10.12
C VAL A 159 5.70 2.94 -11.23
N ARG A 160 4.64 3.71 -11.48
CA ARG A 160 4.66 4.83 -12.44
C ARG A 160 4.37 6.13 -11.70
N LYS A 161 5.31 7.07 -11.78
CA LYS A 161 5.16 8.45 -11.34
C LYS A 161 4.88 9.35 -12.54
N PRO A 162 4.14 10.47 -12.39
CA PRO A 162 4.06 11.48 -13.44
C PRO A 162 5.49 11.98 -13.72
N GLY A 163 5.81 12.16 -15.00
CA GLY A 163 7.05 12.81 -15.39
C GLY A 163 7.12 14.24 -14.86
N PRO A 164 8.30 14.88 -14.82
CA PRO A 164 8.41 16.28 -14.48
C PRO A 164 7.45 17.07 -15.36
N SER A 165 6.54 17.82 -14.77
CA SER A 165 5.67 18.74 -15.51
C SER A 165 6.57 19.83 -16.09
N HIS A 166 6.86 19.72 -17.40
CA HIS A 166 7.35 20.86 -18.14
C HIS A 166 6.23 21.91 -18.12
N LEU A 167 6.30 22.85 -17.20
CA LEU A 167 5.61 24.11 -17.32
C LEU A 167 6.10 24.74 -18.63
N ARG A 168 5.35 24.57 -19.70
CA ARG A 168 5.49 25.43 -20.88
C ARG A 168 5.10 26.83 -20.44
N THR A 169 6.09 27.63 -20.10
CA THR A 169 5.92 29.09 -20.13
C THR A 169 5.53 29.45 -21.55
N ALA A 170 4.25 29.76 -21.75
CA ALA A 170 3.83 30.44 -22.96
C ALA A 170 4.48 31.83 -22.92
N ALA A 171 5.57 31.98 -23.67
CA ALA A 171 6.10 33.28 -24.00
C ALA A 171 5.05 33.95 -24.89
N ASN A 172 4.35 34.94 -24.36
CA ASN A 172 3.60 35.88 -25.17
C ASN A 172 4.62 36.67 -26.01
N GLY A 173 4.57 36.44 -27.31
CA GLY A 173 5.08 37.36 -28.31
C GLY A 173 3.95 38.28 -28.73
#